data_5024ad7abcb2801034fc0007671eb8c0
#
_entry.id   5024ad7abcb2801034fc0007671eb8c0
#
_cell.length_a   1.000
_cell.length_b   1.000
_cell.length_c   1.000
_cell.angle_alpha   90.00
_cell.angle_beta   90.00
_cell.angle_gamma   90.00
#
_symmetry.space_group_name_H-M   'P 1'
#
loop_
_entity.id
_entity.type
_entity.pdbx_description
1 polymer ?
#
loop_
_entity_poly.entity_id
_entity_poly.type
_entity_poly.pdbx_seq_one_letter_code
_entity_poly.pdbx_strand_id
1 'polypeptide(L)'
;MSLQERIWSALAEVNDPEMPINLVDLGVIYGVALEDRTVRVRLTFTAMGCPASDMIIGDIRERLLAEPGVDAVAIDVVWDPPWSSSRMTSEGRETLRAWGLSV
;
A
#
# COMPACT_ATOMS: atom_id res chain seq x y z
N MET A 1 2.85 18.79 -7.98
CA MET A 1 3.25 17.48 -7.47
C MET A 1 3.85 16.66 -8.61
N SER A 2 4.91 15.94 -8.33
CA SER A 2 5.47 14.99 -9.29
C SER A 2 4.54 13.78 -9.43
N LEU A 3 4.74 13.00 -10.50
CA LEU A 3 3.98 11.77 -10.65
C LEU A 3 4.21 10.81 -9.48
N GLN A 4 5.45 10.70 -9.01
CA GLN A 4 5.75 9.85 -7.87
C GLN A 4 4.99 10.27 -6.61
N GLU A 5 4.92 11.57 -6.33
CA GLU A 5 4.15 12.07 -5.19
C GLU A 5 2.67 11.77 -5.34
N ARG A 6 2.13 11.91 -6.56
CA ARG A 6 0.72 11.56 -6.81
C ARG A 6 0.46 10.07 -6.62
N ILE A 7 1.42 9.22 -6.99
CA ILE A 7 1.28 7.77 -6.79
C ILE A 7 1.25 7.43 -5.29
N TRP A 8 2.13 8.02 -4.49
CA TRP A 8 2.10 7.83 -3.04
C TRP A 8 0.79 8.31 -2.42
N SER A 9 0.30 9.47 -2.88
CA SER A 9 -0.99 9.98 -2.41
C SER A 9 -2.14 9.06 -2.79
N ALA A 10 -2.10 8.49 -3.99
CA ALA A 10 -3.11 7.54 -4.44
C ALA A 10 -3.07 6.25 -3.61
N LEU A 11 -1.89 5.76 -3.29
CA LEU A 11 -1.73 4.57 -2.44
C LEU A 11 -2.27 4.81 -1.02
N ALA A 12 -2.18 6.04 -0.53
CA ALA A 12 -2.73 6.40 0.77
C ALA A 12 -4.26 6.46 0.77
N GLU A 13 -4.90 6.36 -0.39
CA GLU A 13 -6.36 6.25 -0.48
C GLU A 13 -6.85 4.80 -0.50
N VAL A 14 -5.94 3.84 -0.64
CA VAL A 14 -6.30 2.41 -0.66
C VAL A 14 -6.22 1.88 0.77
N ASN A 15 -7.34 1.39 1.27
CA ASN A 15 -7.44 0.89 2.63
C ASN A 15 -7.32 -0.63 2.68
N ASP A 16 -6.80 -1.13 3.81
CA ASP A 16 -6.86 -2.55 4.10
C ASP A 16 -8.33 -2.92 4.33
N PRO A 17 -8.86 -3.98 3.69
CA PRO A 17 -10.27 -4.34 3.86
C PRO A 17 -10.62 -4.86 5.24
N GLU A 18 -9.64 -5.27 6.04
CA GLU A 18 -9.85 -5.82 7.36
C GLU A 18 -9.57 -4.83 8.50
N MET A 19 -8.92 -3.71 8.20
CA MET A 19 -8.50 -2.73 9.20
C MET A 19 -8.79 -1.32 8.72
N PRO A 20 -9.13 -0.38 9.63
CA PRO A 20 -9.44 1.00 9.26
C PRO A 20 -8.17 1.83 9.02
N ILE A 21 -7.30 1.36 8.13
CA ILE A 21 -6.02 1.99 7.88
C ILE A 21 -5.67 1.86 6.40
N ASN A 22 -5.06 2.90 5.83
CA ASN A 22 -4.58 2.84 4.46
C ASN A 22 -3.24 2.09 4.39
N LEU A 23 -2.89 1.64 3.20
CA LEU A 23 -1.73 0.79 2.99
C LEU A 23 -0.41 1.49 3.27
N VAL A 24 -0.33 2.79 3.04
CA VAL A 24 0.89 3.56 3.32
C VAL A 24 1.13 3.65 4.82
N ASP A 25 0.09 3.99 5.58
CA ASP A 25 0.20 4.10 7.04
C ASP A 25 0.41 2.73 7.69
N LEU A 26 -0.12 1.67 7.09
CA LEU A 26 0.10 0.31 7.56
C LEU A 26 1.56 -0.13 7.38
N GLY A 27 2.28 0.49 6.45
CA GLY A 27 3.69 0.18 6.24
C GLY A 27 3.94 -1.04 5.37
N VAL A 28 2.99 -1.41 4.52
CA VAL A 28 3.15 -2.56 3.61
C VAL A 28 3.67 -2.18 2.24
N ILE A 29 3.70 -0.88 1.90
CA ILE A 29 4.28 -0.42 0.64
C ILE A 29 5.77 -0.22 0.85
N TYR A 30 6.58 -1.08 0.25
CA TYR A 30 8.03 -1.06 0.43
C TYR A 30 8.76 -0.18 -0.59
N GLY A 31 8.14 0.12 -1.70
CA GLY A 31 8.75 1.01 -2.68
C GLY A 31 7.87 1.24 -3.89
N VAL A 32 8.13 2.35 -4.55
CA VAL A 32 7.48 2.73 -5.81
C VAL A 32 8.56 3.15 -6.78
N ALA A 33 8.57 2.55 -7.95
CA ALA A 33 9.47 2.93 -9.03
C ALA A 33 8.67 3.30 -10.26
N LEU A 34 9.13 4.31 -10.97
CA LEU A 34 8.53 4.75 -12.22
C LEU A 34 9.46 4.40 -13.36
N GLU A 35 8.96 3.66 -14.34
CA GLU A 35 9.68 3.30 -15.56
C GLU A 35 8.80 3.74 -16.74
N ASP A 36 9.14 4.87 -17.35
CA ASP A 36 8.32 5.51 -18.38
C ASP A 36 6.92 5.79 -17.81
N ARG A 37 5.88 5.15 -18.33
CA ARG A 37 4.51 5.32 -17.87
C ARG A 37 4.02 4.09 -17.09
N THR A 38 4.95 3.23 -16.67
CA THR A 38 4.65 2.06 -15.85
C THR A 38 5.05 2.35 -14.40
N VAL A 39 4.12 2.07 -13.49
CA VAL A 39 4.38 2.17 -12.06
C VAL A 39 4.65 0.77 -11.53
N ARG A 40 5.79 0.59 -10.88
CA ARG A 40 6.13 -0.66 -10.22
C ARG A 40 6.02 -0.46 -8.71
N VAL A 41 5.16 -1.24 -8.07
CA VAL A 41 4.92 -1.16 -6.63
C VAL A 41 5.46 -2.42 -5.98
N ARG A 42 6.33 -2.26 -4.98
CA ARG A 42 6.78 -3.35 -4.14
C ARG A 42 6.01 -3.31 -2.84
N LEU A 43 5.33 -4.40 -2.51
CA LEU A 43 4.52 -4.45 -1.30
C LEU A 43 4.64 -5.80 -0.61
N THR A 44 4.27 -5.82 0.64
CA THR A 44 4.14 -7.06 1.41
C THR A 44 2.76 -7.11 2.06
N PHE A 45 2.50 -8.20 2.75
CA PHE A 45 1.27 -8.36 3.53
C PHE A 45 1.64 -8.64 4.99
N THR A 46 0.70 -8.38 5.89
CA THR A 46 0.92 -8.55 7.33
C THR A 46 0.98 -10.02 7.73
N ALA A 47 0.42 -10.91 6.90
CA ALA A 47 0.45 -12.36 7.12
C ALA A 47 0.47 -13.08 5.78
N MET A 48 1.17 -14.20 5.72
CA MET A 48 1.17 -15.06 4.56
C MET A 48 -0.20 -15.71 4.39
N GLY A 49 -0.64 -15.85 3.13
CA GLY A 49 -1.92 -16.45 2.84
C GLY A 49 -3.12 -15.56 3.16
N CYS A 50 -2.92 -14.25 3.25
CA CYS A 50 -4.00 -13.31 3.49
C CYS A 50 -5.07 -13.45 2.38
N PRO A 51 -6.32 -13.78 2.71
CA PRO A 51 -7.35 -13.95 1.69
C PRO A 51 -7.73 -12.64 0.99
N ALA A 52 -7.39 -11.50 1.57
CA ALA A 52 -7.65 -10.18 0.99
C ALA A 52 -6.55 -9.73 0.02
N SER A 53 -5.49 -10.51 -0.17
CA SER A 53 -4.35 -10.08 -0.98
C SER A 53 -4.74 -9.75 -2.42
N ASP A 54 -5.57 -10.56 -3.05
CA ASP A 54 -6.01 -10.31 -4.42
C ASP A 54 -6.86 -9.05 -4.51
N MET A 55 -7.70 -8.79 -3.52
CA MET A 55 -8.52 -7.59 -3.45
C MET A 55 -7.63 -6.36 -3.32
N ILE A 56 -6.63 -6.39 -2.44
CA ILE A 56 -5.70 -5.29 -2.25
C ILE A 56 -4.93 -4.99 -3.54
N ILE A 57 -4.41 -6.02 -4.19
CA ILE A 57 -3.70 -5.88 -5.46
C ILE A 57 -4.60 -5.26 -6.52
N GLY A 58 -5.85 -5.73 -6.62
CA GLY A 58 -6.82 -5.21 -7.56
C GLY A 58 -7.15 -3.75 -7.31
N ASP A 59 -7.35 -3.39 -6.04
CA ASP A 59 -7.65 -2.01 -5.64
C ASP A 59 -6.49 -1.06 -5.96
N ILE A 60 -5.26 -1.49 -5.68
CA ILE A 60 -4.07 -0.70 -6.02
C ILE A 60 -4.00 -0.48 -7.52
N ARG A 61 -4.15 -1.53 -8.29
CA ARG A 61 -4.06 -1.46 -9.76
C ARG A 61 -5.11 -0.52 -10.32
N GLU A 62 -6.34 -0.68 -9.89
CA GLU A 62 -7.44 0.16 -10.35
C GLU A 62 -7.21 1.62 -10.01
N ARG A 63 -6.80 1.91 -8.77
CA ARG A 63 -6.57 3.29 -8.34
C ARG A 63 -5.41 3.94 -9.09
N LEU A 64 -4.31 3.22 -9.28
CA LEU A 64 -3.15 3.79 -9.95
C LEU A 64 -3.37 3.96 -11.46
N LEU A 65 -4.11 3.07 -12.08
CA LEU A 65 -4.43 3.21 -13.51
C LEU A 65 -5.33 4.42 -13.79
N ALA A 66 -6.04 4.90 -12.77
CA ALA A 66 -6.86 6.12 -12.90
C ALA A 66 -6.02 7.40 -12.87
N GLU A 67 -4.74 7.34 -12.48
CA GLU A 67 -3.89 8.52 -12.45
C GLU A 67 -3.43 8.91 -13.87
N PRO A 68 -3.53 10.20 -14.23
CA PRO A 68 -2.98 10.68 -15.50
C PRO A 68 -1.46 10.43 -15.55
N GLY A 69 -1.00 9.85 -16.65
CA GLY A 69 0.40 9.54 -16.82
C GLY A 69 0.77 8.09 -16.52
N VAL A 70 -0.19 7.28 -16.07
CA VAL A 70 0.03 5.87 -15.77
C VAL A 70 -0.64 5.01 -16.82
N ASP A 71 0.12 4.22 -17.56
CA ASP A 71 -0.39 3.30 -18.59
C ASP A 71 -0.44 1.86 -18.11
N ALA A 72 0.45 1.49 -17.18
CA ALA A 72 0.52 0.13 -16.67
C ALA A 72 0.98 0.13 -15.21
N VAL A 73 0.59 -0.90 -14.47
CA VAL A 73 0.98 -1.10 -13.08
C VAL A 73 1.52 -2.51 -12.92
N ALA A 74 2.75 -2.62 -12.42
CA ALA A 74 3.37 -3.88 -12.06
C ALA A 74 3.45 -3.96 -10.54
N ILE A 75 3.03 -5.08 -9.98
CA ILE A 75 3.01 -5.26 -8.53
C ILE A 75 3.91 -6.44 -8.18
N ASP A 76 4.93 -6.17 -7.37
CA ASP A 76 5.85 -7.17 -6.87
C ASP A 76 5.54 -7.41 -5.39
N VAL A 77 5.09 -8.61 -5.06
CA VAL A 77 4.88 -9.00 -3.66
C VAL A 77 6.19 -9.54 -3.11
N VAL A 78 6.65 -8.98 -2.01
CA VAL A 78 7.92 -9.36 -1.37
C VAL A 78 7.65 -9.72 0.09
N TRP A 79 8.41 -10.69 0.60
CA TRP A 79 8.25 -11.16 1.98
C TRP A 79 9.49 -10.89 2.84
N ASP A 80 10.50 -10.24 2.27
CA ASP A 80 11.73 -9.91 2.95
C ASP A 80 12.06 -8.43 2.70
N PRO A 81 12.25 -7.62 3.74
CA PRO A 81 12.10 -7.98 5.16
C PRO A 81 10.63 -8.23 5.54
N PRO A 82 10.37 -9.09 6.54
CA PRO A 82 8.99 -9.34 6.96
C PRO A 82 8.37 -8.10 7.58
N TRP A 83 7.06 -7.95 7.40
CA TRP A 83 6.33 -6.84 7.99
C TRP A 83 6.31 -6.94 9.52
N SER A 84 6.38 -5.79 10.17
CA SER A 84 6.17 -5.68 11.61
C SER A 84 5.46 -4.35 11.90
N SER A 85 4.86 -4.24 13.09
CA SER A 85 4.15 -3.01 13.47
C SER A 85 5.06 -1.79 13.54
N SER A 86 6.37 -1.98 13.64
CA SER A 86 7.33 -0.87 13.61
C SER A 86 7.38 -0.15 12.25
N ARG A 87 6.84 -0.76 11.21
CA ARG A 87 6.77 -0.16 9.87
C ARG A 87 5.57 0.77 9.70
N MET A 88 4.63 0.77 10.65
CA MET A 88 3.49 1.65 10.61
C MET A 88 3.89 3.09 10.88
N THR A 89 3.19 4.04 10.25
CA THR A 89 3.35 5.45 10.57
C THR A 89 2.77 5.74 11.94
N SER A 90 3.13 6.91 12.52
CA SER A 90 2.54 7.36 13.78
C SER A 90 1.02 7.49 13.68
N GLU A 91 0.55 8.05 12.57
CA GLU A 91 -0.88 8.21 12.30
C GLU A 91 -1.59 6.85 12.24
N GLY A 92 -0.97 5.87 11.59
CA GLY A 92 -1.53 4.53 11.49
C GLY A 92 -1.66 3.87 12.85
N ARG A 93 -0.64 3.99 13.69
CA ARG A 93 -0.67 3.44 15.05
C ARG A 93 -1.76 4.09 15.89
N GLU A 94 -1.89 5.40 15.81
CA GLU A 94 -2.93 6.13 16.55
C GLU A 94 -4.31 5.71 16.10
N THR A 95 -4.51 5.54 14.81
CA THR A 95 -5.79 5.08 14.26
C THR A 95 -6.17 3.71 14.84
N LEU A 96 -5.24 2.76 14.84
CA LEU A 96 -5.51 1.42 15.34
C LEU A 96 -5.70 1.40 16.86
N ARG A 97 -4.96 2.23 17.60
CA ARG A 97 -5.16 2.36 19.04
C ARG A 97 -6.55 2.90 19.36
N ALA A 98 -7.03 3.87 18.58
CA ALA A 98 -8.37 4.43 18.76
C ALA A 98 -9.44 3.37 18.53
N TRP A 99 -9.14 2.34 17.75
CA TRP A 99 -10.03 1.20 17.52
C TRP A 99 -9.86 0.09 18.58
N GLY A 100 -8.99 0.31 19.56
CA GLY A 100 -8.77 -0.66 20.62
C GLY A 100 -7.75 -1.75 20.30
N LEU A 101 -6.99 -1.59 19.23
CA LEU A 101 -5.96 -2.56 18.83
C LEU A 101 -4.62 -2.20 19.47
N SER A 102 -3.88 -3.22 19.89
CA SER A 102 -2.54 -3.07 20.43
C SER A 102 -1.52 -3.06 19.29
N VAL A 103 -0.78 -1.98 19.18
CA VAL A 103 0.27 -1.85 18.16
C VAL A 103 1.53 -1.21 18.71
#